data_20665d8bdb44f09000f3c6bea26ce28c
#
_entry.id   20665d8bdb44f09000f3c6bea26ce28c
#
_cell.length_a   1.000
_cell.length_b   1.000
_cell.length_c   1.000
_cell.angle_alpha   90.00
_cell.angle_beta   90.00
_cell.angle_gamma   90.00
#
_symmetry.space_group_name_H-M   'P 1'
#
loop_
_entity.id
_entity.type
_entity.pdbx_description
1 polymer ?
#
loop_
_entity_poly.entity_id
_entity_poly.type
_entity_poly.pdbx_seq_one_letter_code
_entity_poly.pdbx_strand_id
1 'polypeptide(L)'
;MRELQNKTFLKTFLPFVIIAFVLSSCGTNHGKEKNFDGVQLFYTDAVTEAEADALGAYFIANEYANGEKKTVQLNKTDKTYQCRMVMRKEFEKNQKNISLFKAVAASLSVNVFKGAPVEIHICDDQLETIQVVTP
;
A
#
# COMPACT_ATOMS: atom_id res chain seq x y z
N MET A 1 -5.69 -49.69 -34.41
CA MET A 1 -6.73 -48.65 -34.54
C MET A 1 -7.25 -48.14 -33.19
N ARG A 2 -7.38 -48.97 -32.21
CA ARG A 2 -7.88 -48.53 -30.88
C ARG A 2 -6.89 -47.68 -30.11
N GLU A 3 -5.62 -47.79 -30.35
CA GLU A 3 -4.55 -47.04 -29.66
C GLU A 3 -4.45 -45.59 -30.12
N LEU A 4 -4.91 -45.30 -31.32
CA LEU A 4 -4.87 -43.93 -31.85
C LEU A 4 -5.91 -43.02 -31.21
N GLN A 5 -6.98 -43.56 -30.66
CA GLN A 5 -8.03 -42.78 -30.00
C GLN A 5 -7.62 -42.29 -28.63
N ASN A 6 -6.77 -43.05 -27.94
CA ASN A 6 -6.30 -42.66 -26.61
C ASN A 6 -5.28 -41.54 -26.64
N LYS A 7 -4.53 -41.42 -27.72
CA LYS A 7 -3.52 -40.36 -27.86
C LYS A 7 -4.13 -39.02 -28.16
N THR A 8 -5.30 -38.95 -28.74
CA THR A 8 -5.98 -37.72 -29.05
C THR A 8 -6.67 -37.14 -27.81
N PHE A 9 -7.03 -37.99 -26.88
CA PHE A 9 -7.71 -37.58 -25.65
C PHE A 9 -6.76 -36.89 -24.66
N LEU A 10 -5.53 -37.35 -24.57
CA LEU A 10 -4.51 -36.77 -23.71
C LEU A 10 -4.03 -35.41 -24.17
N LYS A 11 -4.07 -35.11 -25.44
CA LYS A 11 -3.64 -33.82 -25.99
C LYS A 11 -4.63 -32.69 -25.72
N THR A 12 -5.90 -33.02 -25.55
CA THR A 12 -6.95 -32.01 -25.32
C THR A 12 -7.01 -31.59 -23.84
N PHE A 13 -6.46 -32.37 -22.96
CA PHE A 13 -6.51 -32.09 -21.50
C PHE A 13 -5.46 -31.12 -21.01
N LEU A 14 -4.29 -31.11 -21.63
CA LEU A 14 -3.17 -30.26 -21.24
C LEU A 14 -3.39 -28.75 -21.38
N PRO A 15 -3.98 -28.25 -22.46
CA PRO A 15 -4.18 -26.79 -22.59
C PRO A 15 -5.22 -26.22 -21.63
N PHE A 16 -6.12 -27.03 -21.12
CA PHE A 16 -7.14 -26.58 -20.19
C PHE A 16 -6.60 -26.27 -18.80
N VAL A 17 -5.61 -27.02 -18.34
CA VAL A 17 -4.98 -26.83 -17.03
C VAL A 17 -4.15 -25.54 -17.00
N ILE A 18 -3.53 -25.17 -18.12
CA ILE A 18 -2.71 -23.95 -18.23
C ILE A 18 -3.57 -22.69 -18.18
N ILE A 19 -4.76 -22.70 -18.76
CA ILE A 19 -5.69 -21.57 -18.76
C ILE A 19 -6.23 -21.29 -17.34
N ALA A 20 -6.52 -22.33 -16.58
CA ALA A 20 -7.00 -22.20 -15.21
C ALA A 20 -5.95 -21.56 -14.27
N PHE A 21 -4.67 -21.76 -14.53
CA PHE A 21 -3.60 -21.20 -13.74
C PHE A 21 -3.43 -19.67 -13.94
N VAL A 22 -3.66 -19.19 -15.16
CA VAL A 22 -3.54 -17.77 -15.49
C VAL A 22 -4.63 -16.91 -14.82
N LEU A 23 -5.81 -17.47 -14.59
CA LEU A 23 -6.93 -16.76 -13.96
C LEU A 23 -6.75 -16.52 -12.45
N SER A 24 -5.87 -17.25 -11.79
CA SER A 24 -5.64 -17.12 -10.36
C SER A 24 -4.63 -16.00 -10.01
N SER A 25 -4.02 -15.34 -10.98
CA SER A 25 -3.03 -14.30 -10.77
C SER A 25 -3.61 -12.87 -10.75
N CYS A 26 -4.92 -12.69 -10.90
CA CYS A 26 -5.57 -11.38 -10.82
C CYS A 26 -5.86 -11.00 -9.37
N GLY A 27 -4.93 -10.27 -8.73
CA GLY A 27 -5.08 -9.70 -7.40
C GLY A 27 -4.84 -8.19 -7.40
N THR A 28 -5.44 -7.49 -6.44
CA THR A 28 -5.15 -6.07 -6.20
C THR A 28 -3.72 -5.94 -5.67
N ASN A 29 -2.87 -5.21 -6.38
CA ASN A 29 -1.49 -5.02 -5.99
C ASN A 29 -1.29 -3.61 -5.46
N HIS A 30 -1.10 -3.47 -4.15
CA HIS A 30 -0.81 -2.19 -3.49
C HIS A 30 0.70 -1.92 -3.37
N GLY A 31 1.52 -2.78 -3.93
CA GLY A 31 2.98 -2.73 -3.83
C GLY A 31 3.53 -3.81 -2.90
N LYS A 32 4.79 -3.66 -2.55
CA LYS A 32 5.45 -4.55 -1.58
C LYS A 32 4.96 -4.23 -0.17
N GLU A 33 4.97 -5.22 0.70
CA GLU A 33 4.43 -5.11 2.05
C GLU A 33 5.50 -5.31 3.11
N LYS A 34 5.45 -4.48 4.16
CA LYS A 34 6.19 -4.66 5.41
C LYS A 34 5.25 -4.43 6.59
N ASN A 35 5.52 -5.09 7.71
CA ASN A 35 4.75 -4.89 8.94
C ASN A 35 5.64 -4.24 10.02
N PHE A 36 5.13 -3.18 10.63
CA PHE A 36 5.77 -2.46 11.71
C PHE A 36 4.81 -2.37 12.89
N ASP A 37 4.89 -3.32 13.79
CA ASP A 37 4.09 -3.39 15.03
C ASP A 37 2.58 -3.14 14.80
N GLY A 38 2.00 -3.89 13.86
CA GLY A 38 0.59 -3.80 13.47
C GLY A 38 0.31 -2.90 12.27
N VAL A 39 1.21 -1.97 11.92
CA VAL A 39 1.08 -1.18 10.69
C VAL A 39 1.50 -2.00 9.50
N GLN A 40 0.53 -2.29 8.65
CA GLN A 40 0.75 -2.93 7.35
C GLN A 40 1.11 -1.82 6.36
N LEU A 41 2.40 -1.70 6.05
CA LEU A 41 2.91 -0.68 5.14
C LEU A 41 3.16 -1.28 3.76
N PHE A 42 2.40 -0.81 2.80
CA PHE A 42 2.67 -1.06 1.39
C PHE A 42 3.54 0.06 0.82
N TYR A 43 4.44 -0.27 -0.11
CA TYR A 43 5.20 0.74 -0.83
C TYR A 43 5.30 0.38 -2.31
N THR A 44 5.10 1.39 -3.15
CA THR A 44 5.12 1.23 -4.61
C THR A 44 6.55 1.18 -5.15
N ASP A 45 6.69 0.84 -6.43
CA ASP A 45 8.00 0.82 -7.09
C ASP A 45 8.66 2.21 -7.21
N ALA A 46 7.90 3.28 -6.99
CA ALA A 46 8.43 4.65 -6.94
C ALA A 46 9.20 4.97 -5.65
N VAL A 47 9.12 4.08 -4.65
CA VAL A 47 9.71 4.23 -3.31
C VAL A 47 10.71 3.12 -3.08
N THR A 48 11.86 3.46 -2.47
CA THR A 48 12.84 2.46 -2.08
C THR A 48 12.45 1.74 -0.79
N GLU A 49 12.99 0.56 -0.59
CA GLU A 49 12.82 -0.17 0.66
C GLU A 49 13.34 0.61 1.86
N ALA A 50 14.46 1.32 1.70
CA ALA A 50 15.04 2.15 2.75
C ALA A 50 14.11 3.31 3.16
N GLU A 51 13.40 3.92 2.21
CA GLU A 51 12.39 4.94 2.49
C GLU A 51 11.19 4.37 3.24
N ALA A 52 10.74 3.18 2.86
CA ALA A 52 9.68 2.47 3.59
C ALA A 52 10.10 2.12 5.03
N ASP A 53 11.32 1.63 5.21
CA ASP A 53 11.86 1.33 6.53
C ASP A 53 11.98 2.58 7.42
N ALA A 54 12.39 3.71 6.85
CA ALA A 54 12.47 4.98 7.56
C ALA A 54 11.09 5.45 8.04
N LEU A 55 10.07 5.30 7.20
CA LEU A 55 8.68 5.62 7.58
C LEU A 55 8.18 4.68 8.69
N GLY A 56 8.45 3.39 8.57
CA GLY A 56 8.09 2.40 9.58
C GLY A 56 8.74 2.70 10.94
N ALA A 57 10.02 3.05 10.94
CA ALA A 57 10.74 3.43 12.14
C ALA A 57 10.15 4.70 12.79
N TYR A 58 9.75 5.67 11.98
CA TYR A 58 9.06 6.87 12.45
C TYR A 58 7.73 6.52 13.14
N PHE A 59 6.95 5.62 12.53
CA PHE A 59 5.68 5.18 13.13
C PHE A 59 5.87 4.47 14.47
N ILE A 60 6.91 3.68 14.62
CA ILE A 60 7.25 3.03 15.89
C ILE A 60 7.66 4.09 16.93
N ALA A 61 8.57 5.00 16.57
CA ALA A 61 9.09 6.01 17.48
C ALA A 61 8.01 7.00 17.97
N ASN A 62 7.00 7.24 17.17
CA ASN A 62 5.90 8.16 17.48
C ASN A 62 4.61 7.46 17.93
N GLU A 63 4.69 6.18 18.26
CA GLU A 63 3.60 5.36 18.82
C GLU A 63 2.37 5.24 17.90
N TYR A 64 2.50 5.59 16.63
CA TYR A 64 1.47 5.29 15.64
C TYR A 64 1.40 3.77 15.39
N ALA A 65 2.54 3.12 15.30
CA ALA A 65 2.67 1.67 15.32
C ALA A 65 2.66 1.18 16.78
N ASN A 66 1.53 0.68 17.22
CA ASN A 66 1.26 0.34 18.62
C ASN A 66 0.62 -1.03 18.80
N GLY A 67 0.79 -1.92 17.85
CA GLY A 67 0.17 -3.26 17.85
C GLY A 67 -1.22 -3.31 17.24
N GLU A 68 -1.90 -2.19 17.10
CA GLU A 68 -3.20 -2.14 16.42
C GLU A 68 -3.03 -2.24 14.90
N LYS A 69 -3.93 -2.96 14.25
CA LYS A 69 -3.90 -3.11 12.79
C LYS A 69 -4.24 -1.78 12.09
N LYS A 70 -3.28 -1.29 11.32
CA LYS A 70 -3.44 -0.09 10.49
C LYS A 70 -2.88 -0.37 9.10
N THR A 71 -3.46 0.25 8.09
CA THR A 71 -3.00 0.11 6.71
C THR A 71 -2.52 1.46 6.19
N VAL A 72 -1.30 1.47 5.64
CA VAL A 72 -0.68 2.65 5.04
C VAL A 72 -0.04 2.24 3.72
N GLN A 73 -0.09 3.12 2.73
CA GLN A 73 0.67 2.96 1.49
C GLN A 73 1.57 4.17 1.28
N LEU A 74 2.85 3.94 1.05
CA LEU A 74 3.79 4.97 0.66
C LEU A 74 3.99 4.96 -0.85
N ASN A 75 3.71 6.07 -1.47
CA ASN A 75 3.93 6.31 -2.90
C ASN A 75 4.74 7.60 -3.09
N LYS A 76 5.22 7.80 -4.29
CA LYS A 76 5.94 9.01 -4.67
C LYS A 76 5.58 9.40 -6.10
N THR A 77 5.21 10.65 -6.30
CA THR A 77 4.98 11.24 -7.62
C THR A 77 5.92 12.42 -7.78
N ASP A 78 6.82 12.35 -8.77
CA ASP A 78 7.92 13.30 -8.95
C ASP A 78 8.78 13.41 -7.69
N LYS A 79 8.72 14.52 -6.96
CA LYS A 79 9.47 14.74 -5.73
C LYS A 79 8.60 14.67 -4.48
N THR A 80 7.29 14.48 -4.63
CA THR A 80 6.32 14.50 -3.54
C THR A 80 6.02 13.09 -3.04
N TYR A 81 6.24 12.85 -1.76
CA TYR A 81 5.83 11.61 -1.11
C TYR A 81 4.36 11.68 -0.72
N GLN A 82 3.66 10.60 -0.94
CA GLN A 82 2.26 10.44 -0.60
C GLN A 82 2.16 9.37 0.48
N CYS A 83 1.87 9.78 1.69
CA CYS A 83 1.58 8.87 2.80
C CYS A 83 0.07 8.65 2.82
N ARG A 84 -0.37 7.52 2.31
CA ARG A 84 -1.77 7.17 2.12
C ARG A 84 -2.22 6.31 3.29
N MET A 85 -3.12 6.85 4.11
CA MET A 85 -3.51 6.25 5.38
C MET A 85 -5.00 5.90 5.36
N VAL A 86 -5.31 4.65 5.67
CA VAL A 86 -6.70 4.22 5.83
C VAL A 86 -7.24 4.76 7.14
N MET A 87 -8.29 5.53 7.07
CA MET A 87 -8.96 6.16 8.21
C MET A 87 -10.44 5.82 8.25
N ARG A 88 -11.02 5.88 9.45
CA ARG A 88 -12.47 5.80 9.62
C ARG A 88 -13.13 7.07 9.11
N LYS A 89 -14.31 6.96 8.54
CA LYS A 89 -15.07 8.10 7.97
C LYS A 89 -15.28 9.25 8.96
N GLU A 90 -15.33 8.98 10.25
CA GLU A 90 -15.49 9.97 11.32
C GLU A 90 -14.36 10.98 11.39
N PHE A 91 -13.16 10.60 10.92
CA PHE A 91 -11.98 11.46 10.96
C PHE A 91 -11.90 12.44 9.79
N GLU A 92 -12.67 12.25 8.73
CA GLU A 92 -12.54 12.99 7.48
C GLU A 92 -12.88 14.48 7.61
N LYS A 93 -13.82 14.83 8.48
CA LYS A 93 -14.42 16.17 8.54
C LYS A 93 -14.03 16.99 9.77
N ASN A 94 -13.18 16.46 10.65
CA ASN A 94 -12.82 17.14 11.86
C ASN A 94 -11.60 18.06 11.64
N GLN A 95 -11.76 19.36 11.82
CA GLN A 95 -10.69 20.36 11.64
C GLN A 95 -9.47 20.11 12.54
N LYS A 96 -9.67 19.56 13.72
CA LYS A 96 -8.56 19.19 14.63
C LYS A 96 -7.71 18.08 14.01
N ASN A 97 -8.34 17.12 13.37
CA ASN A 97 -7.62 16.03 12.69
C ASN A 97 -6.87 16.56 11.47
N ILE A 98 -7.47 17.46 10.69
CA ILE A 98 -6.78 18.10 9.55
C ILE A 98 -5.52 18.81 10.00
N SER A 99 -5.60 19.60 11.08
CA SER A 99 -4.43 20.30 11.65
C SER A 99 -3.35 19.33 12.12
N LEU A 100 -3.75 18.22 12.73
CA LEU A 100 -2.83 17.17 13.14
C LEU A 100 -2.12 16.55 11.92
N PHE A 101 -2.85 16.24 10.86
CA PHE A 101 -2.27 15.67 9.64
C PHE A 101 -1.33 16.64 8.93
N LYS A 102 -1.61 17.93 8.95
CA LYS A 102 -0.66 18.95 8.46
C LYS A 102 0.65 18.91 9.24
N ALA A 103 0.58 18.82 10.56
CA ALA A 103 1.75 18.70 11.41
C ALA A 103 2.52 17.40 11.15
N VAL A 104 1.82 16.29 10.94
CA VAL A 104 2.43 15.00 10.58
C VAL A 104 3.14 15.09 9.24
N ALA A 105 2.51 15.69 8.22
CA ALA A 105 3.12 15.87 6.89
C ALA A 105 4.42 16.67 6.99
N ALA A 106 4.42 17.77 7.75
CA ALA A 106 5.62 18.58 7.97
C ALA A 106 6.70 17.79 8.72
N SER A 107 6.32 17.03 9.73
CA SER A 107 7.25 16.19 10.50
C SER A 107 7.88 15.08 9.66
N LEU A 108 7.07 14.40 8.83
CA LEU A 108 7.57 13.38 7.91
C LEU A 108 8.57 13.96 6.89
N SER A 109 8.26 15.14 6.35
CA SER A 109 9.16 15.83 5.44
C SER A 109 10.55 16.00 6.04
N VAL A 110 10.63 16.56 7.25
CA VAL A 110 11.89 16.87 7.92
C VAL A 110 12.59 15.62 8.44
N ASN A 111 11.87 14.72 9.11
CA ASN A 111 12.47 13.63 9.88
C ASN A 111 12.64 12.34 9.08
N VAL A 112 11.90 12.15 7.99
CA VAL A 112 11.92 10.90 7.20
C VAL A 112 12.43 11.14 5.79
N PHE A 113 11.98 12.19 5.14
CA PHE A 113 12.20 12.40 3.71
C PHE A 113 13.15 13.56 3.37
N LYS A 114 13.98 13.96 4.30
CA LYS A 114 15.08 14.94 4.08
C LYS A 114 14.63 16.29 3.52
N GLY A 115 13.47 16.76 3.90
CA GLY A 115 12.91 18.02 3.46
C GLY A 115 12.08 17.94 2.18
N ALA A 116 11.89 16.77 1.61
CA ALA A 116 11.04 16.59 0.42
C ALA A 116 9.56 16.87 0.75
N PRO A 117 8.76 17.35 -0.22
CA PRO A 117 7.33 17.56 0.00
C PRO A 117 6.61 16.27 0.37
N VAL A 118 5.70 16.35 1.35
CA VAL A 118 4.87 15.21 1.78
C VAL A 118 3.41 15.62 1.80
N GLU A 119 2.58 14.76 1.24
CA GLU A 119 1.12 14.84 1.35
C GLU A 119 0.61 13.68 2.19
N ILE A 120 -0.36 13.92 3.05
CA ILE A 120 -1.13 12.87 3.71
C ILE A 120 -2.41 12.66 2.90
N HIS A 121 -2.61 11.45 2.40
CA HIS A 121 -3.84 11.05 1.75
C HIS A 121 -4.69 10.27 2.74
N ILE A 122 -5.83 10.81 3.10
CA ILE A 122 -6.82 10.09 3.88
C ILE A 122 -7.57 9.19 2.91
N CYS A 123 -7.55 7.89 3.16
CA CYS A 123 -8.07 6.87 2.25
C CYS A 123 -9.16 6.04 2.92
N ASP A 124 -10.01 5.45 2.07
CA ASP A 124 -10.95 4.42 2.49
C ASP A 124 -10.22 3.07 2.67
N ASP A 125 -10.96 2.02 3.00
CA ASP A 125 -10.45 0.66 3.24
C ASP A 125 -9.88 -0.01 1.99
N GLN A 126 -10.09 0.57 0.81
CA GLN A 126 -9.51 0.10 -0.45
C GLN A 126 -8.31 0.95 -0.92
N LEU A 127 -7.80 1.81 -0.05
CA LEU A 127 -6.73 2.76 -0.34
C LEU A 127 -7.08 3.78 -1.44
N GLU A 128 -8.34 4.08 -1.62
CA GLU A 128 -8.77 5.19 -2.48
C GLU A 128 -8.78 6.50 -1.70
N THR A 129 -8.19 7.54 -2.27
CA THR A 129 -8.05 8.83 -1.63
C THR A 129 -9.42 9.54 -1.51
N ILE A 130 -9.77 9.90 -0.29
CA ILE A 130 -10.95 10.70 0.03
C ILE A 130 -10.57 12.17 0.15
N GLN A 131 -9.45 12.45 0.80
CA GLN A 131 -8.96 13.81 1.04
C GLN A 131 -7.44 13.85 1.03
N VAL A 132 -6.87 14.93 0.49
CA VAL A 132 -5.43 15.22 0.52
C VAL A 132 -5.17 16.35 1.50
N VAL A 133 -4.23 16.15 2.41
CA VAL A 133 -3.78 17.16 3.37
C VAL A 133 -2.32 17.51 3.06
N THR A 134 -2.05 18.77 2.77
CA THR A 134 -0.69 19.31 2.59
C THR A 134 -0.28 20.11 3.81
N PRO A 135 1.03 20.24 4.08
CA PRO A 135 1.53 21.03 5.19
C PRO A 135 1.07 22.47 5.19
#